data_8d52703b6daf356cd3db182f3e476273
#
_entry.id   8d52703b6daf356cd3db182f3e476273
#
_cell.length_a   1.000
_cell.length_b   1.000
_cell.length_c   1.000
_cell.angle_alpha   90.00
_cell.angle_beta   90.00
_cell.angle_gamma   90.00
#
_symmetry.space_group_name_H-M   'P 1'
#
loop_
_entity.id
_entity.type
_entity.pdbx_description
1 polymer ?
#
loop_
_entity_poly.entity_id
_entity_poly.type
_entity_poly.pdbx_seq_one_letter_code
_entity_poly.pdbx_strand_id
1 'polypeptide(L)'
;MNNSKLTALLLLLITAHLYTGVSAYDTVGVYSPVGDHATLQCANVAQPDCSSTTWNYENRGSRYSAELVGHGKVRDTQRAERLRVESDCSLHISDLRPEDAGLYTCRQYLIEDGPQHGADAPVLLSVLSISPPSPVTELNPGSTVTLYCALYTRDGPGRCNKDSDKPNLSWVTEKGTQLVDSRYKVETFLCQSTLTVTLRQEDNNRKWRCQLTVDSEVKTSHSYTTILSDNPGGKRKPTMSPTSPPSSPSKIELAIRLAVFFTLLIIPALIGAHYYIKKRNRPQTEQDSPGVEMQVLT
;
A
#
# COMPACT_ATOMS: atom_id res chain seq x y z
N MET A 1 34.32 -52.51 10.71
CA MET A 1 33.42 -51.57 9.96
C MET A 1 34.04 -51.38 8.59
N ASN A 2 33.34 -51.72 7.54
CA ASN A 2 33.94 -51.80 6.21
C ASN A 2 34.27 -50.41 5.66
N ASN A 3 35.46 -50.17 5.11
CA ASN A 3 35.93 -48.86 4.62
C ASN A 3 34.94 -48.15 3.69
N SER A 4 34.14 -48.92 2.93
CA SER A 4 33.07 -48.37 2.06
C SER A 4 31.93 -47.75 2.83
N LYS A 5 31.60 -48.23 4.03
CA LYS A 5 30.54 -47.63 4.87
C LYS A 5 31.05 -46.35 5.56
N LEU A 6 32.33 -46.30 5.91
CA LEU A 6 32.96 -45.12 6.48
C LEU A 6 33.06 -43.98 5.47
N THR A 7 33.46 -44.27 4.21
CA THR A 7 33.48 -43.28 3.12
C THR A 7 32.09 -42.78 2.73
N ALA A 8 31.08 -43.64 2.72
CA ALA A 8 29.71 -43.23 2.47
C ALA A 8 29.13 -42.32 3.59
N LEU A 9 29.46 -42.62 4.85
CA LEU A 9 29.07 -41.78 6.00
C LEU A 9 29.79 -40.44 5.99
N LEU A 10 31.09 -40.40 5.63
CA LEU A 10 31.83 -39.15 5.48
C LEU A 10 31.29 -38.28 4.35
N LEU A 11 30.92 -38.86 3.20
CA LEU A 11 30.30 -38.17 2.08
C LEU A 11 28.94 -37.62 2.46
N LEU A 12 28.12 -38.38 3.22
CA LEU A 12 26.81 -37.90 3.71
C LEU A 12 26.98 -36.75 4.74
N LEU A 13 28.00 -36.79 5.59
CA LEU A 13 28.29 -35.71 6.53
C LEU A 13 28.82 -34.45 5.81
N ILE A 14 29.64 -34.60 4.78
CA ILE A 14 30.13 -33.49 3.95
C ILE A 14 28.97 -32.87 3.14
N THR A 15 28.08 -33.68 2.54
CA THR A 15 26.90 -33.17 1.84
C THR A 15 25.92 -32.50 2.80
N ALA A 16 25.70 -33.05 3.99
CA ALA A 16 24.87 -32.40 5.02
C ALA A 16 25.43 -31.03 5.46
N HIS A 17 26.76 -30.89 5.57
CA HIS A 17 27.40 -29.61 5.88
C HIS A 17 27.37 -28.60 4.73
N LEU A 18 27.29 -29.07 3.46
CA LEU A 18 27.13 -28.19 2.30
C LEU A 18 25.69 -27.72 2.12
N TYR A 19 24.70 -28.43 2.69
CA TYR A 19 23.28 -28.03 2.64
C TYR A 19 22.84 -27.09 3.80
N THR A 20 23.67 -26.85 4.82
CA THR A 20 23.31 -26.02 5.99
C THR A 20 23.66 -24.52 5.83
N GLY A 21 23.85 -24.03 4.61
CA GLY A 21 24.46 -22.71 4.35
C GLY A 21 23.54 -21.61 3.84
N VAL A 22 22.23 -21.78 3.72
CA VAL A 22 21.33 -20.66 3.41
C VAL A 22 20.57 -20.27 4.67
N SER A 23 21.20 -19.47 5.54
CA SER A 23 20.48 -18.77 6.59
C SER A 23 19.48 -17.83 5.95
N ALA A 24 18.18 -18.14 6.04
CA ALA A 24 17.15 -17.17 5.80
C ALA A 24 17.29 -16.03 6.82
N TYR A 25 17.25 -14.79 6.35
CA TYR A 25 17.21 -13.66 7.29
C TYR A 25 15.81 -13.57 7.89
N ASP A 26 15.74 -13.27 9.18
CA ASP A 26 14.47 -12.99 9.84
C ASP A 26 13.84 -11.73 9.25
N THR A 27 12.52 -11.72 9.16
CA THR A 27 11.79 -10.54 8.69
C THR A 27 11.89 -9.43 9.74
N VAL A 28 12.45 -8.29 9.34
CA VAL A 28 12.56 -7.11 10.20
C VAL A 28 11.31 -6.25 10.06
N GLY A 29 10.68 -5.89 11.19
CA GLY A 29 9.54 -4.96 11.24
C GLY A 29 9.99 -3.51 11.34
N VAL A 30 9.55 -2.65 10.44
CA VAL A 30 9.75 -1.19 10.47
C VAL A 30 8.39 -0.52 10.59
N TYR A 31 8.27 0.46 11.50
CA TYR A 31 7.03 1.17 11.79
C TYR A 31 7.27 2.67 11.71
N SER A 32 6.49 3.37 10.89
CA SER A 32 6.60 4.81 10.72
C SER A 32 5.23 5.45 10.49
N PRO A 33 5.00 6.74 10.83
CA PRO A 33 3.74 7.40 10.57
C PRO A 33 3.67 7.92 9.13
N VAL A 34 2.45 8.14 8.65
CA VAL A 34 2.18 8.83 7.39
C VAL A 34 2.86 10.20 7.37
N GLY A 35 3.43 10.57 6.22
CA GLY A 35 4.11 11.85 5.99
C GLY A 35 5.56 11.91 6.49
N ASP A 36 6.02 10.90 7.24
CA ASP A 36 7.40 10.76 7.68
C ASP A 36 8.22 9.94 6.67
N HIS A 37 9.35 9.43 7.05
CA HIS A 37 10.23 8.60 6.23
C HIS A 37 10.49 7.25 6.86
N ALA A 38 10.95 6.29 6.07
CA ALA A 38 11.47 5.01 6.53
C ALA A 38 12.79 4.68 5.81
N THR A 39 13.71 4.06 6.53
CA THR A 39 14.93 3.48 5.99
C THR A 39 14.91 1.97 6.23
N LEU A 40 14.89 1.20 5.15
CA LEU A 40 14.80 -0.25 5.16
C LEU A 40 16.20 -0.83 4.94
N GLN A 41 16.73 -1.53 5.96
CA GLN A 41 18.08 -2.07 5.93
C GLN A 41 18.18 -3.29 5.01
N CYS A 42 19.21 -3.34 4.16
CA CYS A 42 19.56 -4.51 3.38
C CYS A 42 20.59 -5.35 4.14
N ALA A 43 20.16 -6.43 4.79
CA ALA A 43 21.02 -7.25 5.64
C ALA A 43 22.01 -8.16 4.88
N ASN A 44 21.82 -8.32 3.55
CA ASN A 44 22.58 -9.26 2.72
C ASN A 44 23.46 -8.59 1.66
N VAL A 45 23.89 -7.34 1.86
CA VAL A 45 24.70 -6.58 0.89
C VAL A 45 25.94 -7.38 0.49
N ALA A 46 26.12 -7.59 -0.82
CA ALA A 46 27.27 -8.30 -1.38
C ALA A 46 28.35 -7.35 -1.91
N GLN A 47 27.95 -6.22 -2.50
CA GLN A 47 28.85 -5.20 -3.03
C GLN A 47 28.58 -3.84 -2.39
N PRO A 48 29.58 -3.17 -1.83
CA PRO A 48 29.38 -1.93 -1.07
C PRO A 48 28.98 -0.73 -1.93
N ASP A 49 29.14 -0.80 -3.25
CA ASP A 49 28.67 0.21 -4.21
C ASP A 49 27.20 0.02 -4.61
N CYS A 50 26.52 -0.97 -4.00
CA CYS A 50 25.13 -1.35 -4.24
C CYS A 50 24.81 -1.85 -5.66
N SER A 51 25.82 -2.04 -6.52
CA SER A 51 25.62 -2.48 -7.90
C SER A 51 25.01 -3.87 -8.06
N SER A 52 25.02 -4.69 -7.00
CA SER A 52 24.34 -5.99 -6.93
C SER A 52 22.97 -5.94 -6.26
N THR A 53 22.58 -4.79 -5.70
CA THR A 53 21.38 -4.69 -4.83
C THR A 53 20.12 -4.42 -5.62
N THR A 54 19.11 -5.24 -5.39
CA THR A 54 17.76 -5.12 -5.95
C THR A 54 16.74 -5.10 -4.82
N TRP A 55 15.83 -4.13 -4.83
CA TRP A 55 14.71 -4.04 -3.90
C TRP A 55 13.39 -4.34 -4.60
N ASN A 56 12.69 -5.31 -4.08
CA ASN A 56 11.36 -5.71 -4.54
C ASN A 56 10.30 -5.35 -3.49
N TYR A 57 9.10 -5.03 -3.95
CA TYR A 57 7.95 -4.68 -3.11
C TYR A 57 6.75 -5.54 -3.45
N GLU A 58 6.03 -5.99 -2.44
CA GLU A 58 4.73 -6.63 -2.60
C GLU A 58 3.75 -6.26 -1.48
N ASN A 59 2.48 -6.18 -1.82
CA ASN A 59 1.37 -6.09 -0.89
C ASN A 59 0.27 -7.10 -1.28
N ARG A 60 -0.73 -7.26 -0.43
CA ARG A 60 -1.82 -8.22 -0.66
C ARG A 60 -2.64 -7.97 -1.93
N GLY A 61 -2.69 -6.73 -2.41
CA GLY A 61 -3.40 -6.35 -3.64
C GLY A 61 -2.61 -6.62 -4.91
N SER A 62 -1.32 -6.86 -4.80
CA SER A 62 -0.44 -7.13 -5.95
C SER A 62 -0.35 -8.63 -6.22
N ARG A 63 -0.57 -9.02 -7.47
CA ARG A 63 -0.33 -10.41 -7.94
C ARG A 63 1.16 -10.70 -8.17
N TYR A 64 1.96 -9.66 -8.27
CA TYR A 64 3.38 -9.74 -8.60
C TYR A 64 4.18 -8.81 -7.71
N SER A 65 5.39 -9.21 -7.41
CA SER A 65 6.38 -8.35 -6.77
C SER A 65 6.83 -7.27 -7.77
N ALA A 66 6.81 -6.01 -7.35
CA ALA A 66 7.30 -4.90 -8.16
C ALA A 66 8.78 -4.65 -7.86
N GLU A 67 9.63 -4.55 -8.88
CA GLU A 67 11.00 -4.13 -8.72
C GLU A 67 11.05 -2.60 -8.54
N LEU A 68 11.44 -2.14 -7.36
CA LEU A 68 11.61 -0.71 -7.06
C LEU A 68 13.00 -0.20 -7.42
N VAL A 69 13.99 -1.03 -7.13
CA VAL A 69 15.41 -0.78 -7.38
C VAL A 69 16.00 -2.00 -8.05
N GLY A 70 16.70 -1.83 -9.16
CA GLY A 70 17.46 -2.86 -9.84
C GLY A 70 18.92 -2.45 -9.95
N HIS A 71 19.85 -3.27 -9.45
CA HIS A 71 21.28 -3.01 -9.47
C HIS A 71 21.66 -1.62 -8.93
N GLY A 72 21.12 -1.27 -7.75
CA GLY A 72 21.37 0.00 -7.07
C GLY A 72 20.68 1.23 -7.69
N LYS A 73 19.89 1.06 -8.75
CA LYS A 73 19.21 2.17 -9.45
C LYS A 73 17.70 2.08 -9.29
N VAL A 74 17.06 3.18 -8.91
CA VAL A 74 15.60 3.28 -8.83
C VAL A 74 14.98 3.03 -10.20
N ARG A 75 14.04 2.07 -10.27
CA ARG A 75 13.31 1.66 -11.47
C ARG A 75 11.84 2.05 -11.44
N ASP A 76 11.23 2.14 -10.25
CA ASP A 76 9.82 2.53 -10.07
C ASP A 76 9.63 4.01 -10.40
N THR A 77 9.01 4.30 -11.55
CA THR A 77 8.75 5.68 -12.00
C THR A 77 7.64 6.38 -11.20
N GLN A 78 6.73 5.63 -10.57
CA GLN A 78 5.62 6.21 -9.81
C GLN A 78 6.07 6.74 -8.44
N ARG A 79 7.10 6.12 -7.86
CA ARG A 79 7.66 6.47 -6.54
C ARG A 79 9.05 7.08 -6.62
N ALA A 80 9.61 7.29 -7.82
CA ALA A 80 11.00 7.69 -8.04
C ALA A 80 11.41 8.92 -7.23
N GLU A 81 10.53 9.93 -7.08
CA GLU A 81 10.83 11.15 -6.31
C GLU A 81 10.92 10.90 -4.79
N ARG A 82 10.36 9.80 -4.30
CA ARG A 82 10.32 9.46 -2.88
C ARG A 82 11.29 8.33 -2.50
N LEU A 83 11.87 7.65 -3.48
CA LEU A 83 12.79 6.51 -3.27
C LEU A 83 14.24 6.93 -3.46
N ARG A 84 15.11 6.48 -2.57
CA ARG A 84 16.57 6.65 -2.68
C ARG A 84 17.28 5.42 -2.12
N VAL A 85 18.35 4.99 -2.79
CA VAL A 85 19.28 3.99 -2.25
C VAL A 85 20.38 4.75 -1.53
N GLU A 86 20.60 4.42 -0.27
CA GLU A 86 21.65 5.02 0.56
C GLU A 86 23.00 4.33 0.31
N SER A 87 24.08 4.90 0.84
CA SER A 87 25.43 4.38 0.66
C SER A 87 25.68 2.98 1.28
N ASP A 88 24.83 2.55 2.21
CA ASP A 88 24.82 1.22 2.82
C ASP A 88 23.84 0.26 2.12
N CYS A 89 23.34 0.66 0.95
CA CYS A 89 22.36 -0.07 0.14
C CYS A 89 20.97 -0.22 0.79
N SER A 90 20.70 0.48 1.88
CA SER A 90 19.35 0.59 2.42
C SER A 90 18.43 1.36 1.48
N LEU A 91 17.13 1.04 1.52
CA LEU A 91 16.10 1.75 0.78
C LEU A 91 15.48 2.82 1.67
N HIS A 92 15.66 4.09 1.30
CA HIS A 92 15.01 5.22 1.93
C HIS A 92 13.73 5.59 1.19
N ILE A 93 12.63 5.75 1.93
CA ILE A 93 11.31 6.15 1.41
C ILE A 93 10.89 7.41 2.16
N SER A 94 10.73 8.53 1.47
CA SER A 94 10.24 9.80 2.05
C SER A 94 8.74 9.97 1.82
N ASP A 95 8.11 10.88 2.60
CA ASP A 95 6.68 11.20 2.50
C ASP A 95 5.82 9.92 2.45
N LEU A 96 5.93 9.11 3.50
CA LEU A 96 5.25 7.82 3.60
C LEU A 96 3.73 7.95 3.46
N ARG A 97 3.17 7.05 2.69
CA ARG A 97 1.74 6.93 2.45
C ARG A 97 1.22 5.58 2.91
N PRO A 98 -0.09 5.45 3.17
CA PRO A 98 -0.67 4.17 3.57
C PRO A 98 -0.37 3.01 2.60
N GLU A 99 -0.30 3.31 1.29
CA GLU A 99 0.00 2.35 0.24
C GLU A 99 1.46 1.89 0.18
N ASP A 100 2.37 2.54 0.91
CA ASP A 100 3.76 2.09 1.03
C ASP A 100 3.91 0.93 2.03
N ALA A 101 2.89 0.66 2.84
CA ALA A 101 2.90 -0.51 3.72
C ALA A 101 2.95 -1.81 2.91
N GLY A 102 3.90 -2.70 3.25
CA GLY A 102 4.09 -3.93 2.50
C GLY A 102 5.35 -4.68 2.88
N LEU A 103 5.62 -5.76 2.16
CA LEU A 103 6.85 -6.53 2.26
C LEU A 103 7.85 -6.02 1.23
N TYR A 104 9.00 -5.61 1.70
CA TYR A 104 10.16 -5.24 0.91
C TYR A 104 11.20 -6.33 1.03
N THR A 105 11.81 -6.72 -0.08
CA THR A 105 12.81 -7.77 -0.09
C THR A 105 14.07 -7.27 -0.77
N CYS A 106 15.17 -7.17 -0.01
CA CYS A 106 16.48 -6.92 -0.57
C CYS A 106 17.07 -8.23 -1.10
N ARG A 107 17.53 -8.21 -2.35
CA ARG A 107 18.16 -9.33 -3.05
C ARG A 107 19.47 -8.89 -3.68
N GLN A 108 20.39 -9.84 -3.84
CA GLN A 108 21.68 -9.57 -4.46
C GLN A 108 21.80 -10.33 -5.76
N TYR A 109 22.23 -9.63 -6.83
CA TYR A 109 22.50 -10.17 -8.14
C TYR A 109 23.88 -9.66 -8.61
N LEU A 110 24.90 -10.51 -8.58
CA LEU A 110 26.27 -10.13 -8.94
C LEU A 110 26.44 -9.85 -10.43
N ILE A 111 25.56 -10.41 -11.25
CA ILE A 111 25.54 -10.28 -12.71
C ILE A 111 24.10 -9.94 -13.10
N GLU A 112 23.94 -8.98 -14.01
CA GLU A 112 22.64 -8.64 -14.60
C GLU A 112 22.06 -9.88 -15.29
N ASP A 113 20.78 -10.18 -15.08
CA ASP A 113 20.10 -11.40 -15.55
C ASP A 113 20.71 -12.73 -15.04
N GLY A 114 21.61 -12.67 -14.06
CA GLY A 114 22.20 -13.84 -13.43
C GLY A 114 21.35 -14.43 -12.28
N PRO A 115 21.82 -15.54 -11.69
CA PRO A 115 21.16 -16.11 -10.52
C PRO A 115 21.31 -15.20 -9.30
N GLN A 116 20.32 -15.26 -8.42
CA GLN A 116 20.39 -14.59 -7.11
C GLN A 116 21.58 -15.10 -6.30
N HIS A 117 22.28 -14.18 -5.66
CA HIS A 117 23.37 -14.48 -4.74
C HIS A 117 22.87 -14.42 -3.28
N GLY A 118 23.00 -15.52 -2.57
CA GLY A 118 22.58 -15.61 -1.17
C GLY A 118 21.07 -15.67 -0.94
N ALA A 119 20.65 -15.44 0.30
CA ALA A 119 19.25 -15.49 0.71
C ALA A 119 18.57 -14.11 0.60
N ASP A 120 17.24 -14.11 0.59
CA ASP A 120 16.41 -12.90 0.70
C ASP A 120 16.61 -12.22 2.08
N ALA A 121 16.67 -10.90 2.11
CA ALA A 121 16.59 -10.10 3.33
C ALA A 121 15.26 -9.33 3.35
N PRO A 122 14.22 -9.89 4.00
CA PRO A 122 12.89 -9.31 4.01
C PRO A 122 12.74 -8.23 5.10
N VAL A 123 12.03 -7.14 4.75
CA VAL A 123 11.66 -6.06 5.67
C VAL A 123 10.16 -5.78 5.52
N LEU A 124 9.42 -5.82 6.63
CA LEU A 124 8.00 -5.51 6.67
C LEU A 124 7.80 -4.06 7.12
N LEU A 125 7.41 -3.19 6.20
CA LEU A 125 7.03 -1.81 6.52
C LEU A 125 5.55 -1.74 6.88
N SER A 126 5.27 -1.17 8.06
CA SER A 126 3.93 -0.85 8.51
C SER A 126 3.79 0.66 8.73
N VAL A 127 2.69 1.25 8.26
CA VAL A 127 2.47 2.70 8.27
C VAL A 127 1.31 3.06 9.19
N LEU A 128 1.56 3.89 10.21
CA LEU A 128 0.53 4.36 11.14
C LEU A 128 -0.13 5.62 10.59
N SER A 129 -1.46 5.64 10.53
CA SER A 129 -2.22 6.78 10.03
C SER A 129 -3.38 7.13 10.95
N ILE A 130 -3.65 8.43 11.09
CA ILE A 130 -4.91 8.94 11.64
C ILE A 130 -5.69 9.56 10.49
N SER A 131 -6.89 9.04 10.24
CA SER A 131 -7.82 9.66 9.30
C SER A 131 -8.64 10.74 10.03
N PRO A 132 -8.72 11.97 9.46
CA PRO A 132 -9.57 13.01 9.98
C PRO A 132 -11.04 12.61 9.87
N PRO A 133 -11.94 13.25 10.67
CA PRO A 133 -13.37 13.02 10.54
C PRO A 133 -13.85 13.38 9.12
N SER A 134 -14.72 12.55 8.57
CA SER A 134 -15.33 12.80 7.26
C SER A 134 -16.83 13.01 7.41
N PRO A 135 -17.42 14.04 6.81
CA PRO A 135 -16.78 15.12 6.06
C PRO A 135 -16.00 16.08 6.97
N VAL A 136 -14.97 16.75 6.41
CA VAL A 136 -14.27 17.84 7.10
C VAL A 136 -15.26 19.00 7.18
N THR A 137 -16.10 19.01 8.22
CA THR A 137 -16.98 20.13 8.57
C THR A 137 -16.19 21.09 9.46
N GLU A 138 -16.58 22.37 9.45
CA GLU A 138 -16.04 23.33 10.40
C GLU A 138 -16.21 22.77 11.82
N LEU A 139 -15.09 22.58 12.52
CA LEU A 139 -15.09 22.08 13.88
C LEU A 139 -15.40 23.22 14.82
N ASN A 140 -16.44 23.07 15.61
CA ASN A 140 -16.88 24.05 16.60
C ASN A 140 -16.85 23.44 17.99
N PRO A 141 -16.70 24.24 19.05
CA PRO A 141 -16.94 23.77 20.41
C PRO A 141 -18.34 23.15 20.53
N GLY A 142 -18.44 21.99 21.18
CA GLY A 142 -19.68 21.21 21.29
C GLY A 142 -19.87 20.17 20.15
N SER A 143 -19.09 20.25 19.08
CA SER A 143 -19.10 19.21 18.03
C SER A 143 -18.51 17.90 18.55
N THR A 144 -19.10 16.77 18.17
CA THR A 144 -18.52 15.45 18.42
C THR A 144 -17.78 14.99 17.18
N VAL A 145 -16.50 14.64 17.35
CA VAL A 145 -15.62 14.13 16.29
C VAL A 145 -15.16 12.72 16.61
N THR A 146 -14.99 11.91 15.58
CA THR A 146 -14.40 10.59 15.68
C THR A 146 -13.14 10.53 14.82
N LEU A 147 -12.01 10.26 15.45
CA LEU A 147 -10.72 10.06 14.81
C LEU A 147 -10.47 8.56 14.67
N TYR A 148 -10.00 8.14 13.51
CA TYR A 148 -9.67 6.75 13.21
C TYR A 148 -8.16 6.59 13.10
N CYS A 149 -7.57 5.83 14.02
CA CYS A 149 -6.17 5.43 13.95
C CYS A 149 -6.08 4.00 13.44
N ALA A 150 -5.28 3.77 12.42
CA ALA A 150 -5.06 2.44 11.85
C ALA A 150 -3.60 2.21 11.50
N LEU A 151 -3.12 1.01 11.79
CA LEU A 151 -1.86 0.51 11.25
C LEU A 151 -2.14 -0.14 9.89
N TYR A 152 -1.52 0.39 8.85
CA TYR A 152 -1.51 -0.20 7.52
C TYR A 152 -0.38 -1.21 7.46
N THR A 153 -0.69 -2.42 7.07
CA THR A 153 0.26 -3.54 6.94
C THR A 153 0.22 -4.10 5.53
N ARG A 154 1.07 -5.06 5.21
CA ARG A 154 1.00 -5.83 3.96
C ARG A 154 -0.41 -6.34 3.64
N ASP A 155 -1.18 -6.73 4.67
CA ASP A 155 -2.51 -7.30 4.53
C ASP A 155 -3.64 -6.26 4.43
N GLY A 156 -3.30 -4.98 4.56
CA GLY A 156 -4.21 -3.84 4.49
C GLY A 156 -4.44 -3.14 5.83
N PRO A 157 -5.33 -2.12 5.84
CA PRO A 157 -5.56 -1.30 7.03
C PRO A 157 -6.16 -2.12 8.17
N GLY A 158 -5.57 -1.97 9.36
CA GLY A 158 -6.06 -2.60 10.59
C GLY A 158 -5.99 -4.12 10.61
N ARG A 159 -5.32 -4.73 9.66
CA ARG A 159 -5.16 -6.19 9.56
C ARG A 159 -3.80 -6.59 10.09
N CYS A 160 -3.78 -7.06 11.34
CA CYS A 160 -2.58 -7.60 11.96
C CYS A 160 -2.78 -9.09 12.24
N ASN A 161 -1.70 -9.85 12.14
CA ASN A 161 -1.71 -11.22 12.60
C ASN A 161 -1.78 -11.25 14.12
N LYS A 162 -2.72 -12.02 14.70
CA LYS A 162 -2.88 -12.14 16.16
C LYS A 162 -1.74 -12.90 16.82
N ASP A 163 -1.03 -13.71 16.05
CA ASP A 163 -0.01 -14.64 16.53
C ASP A 163 1.40 -14.06 16.47
N SER A 164 1.61 -12.95 15.75
CA SER A 164 2.88 -12.22 15.68
C SER A 164 2.71 -10.83 16.28
N ASP A 165 3.72 -10.36 16.98
CA ASP A 165 3.99 -8.96 17.34
C ASP A 165 2.85 -8.18 18.04
N LYS A 166 1.98 -8.76 18.77
CA LYS A 166 0.88 -8.15 19.57
C LYS A 166 0.81 -6.60 19.54
N PRO A 167 0.57 -6.00 18.36
CA PRO A 167 0.51 -4.56 18.25
C PRO A 167 -0.67 -4.02 19.05
N ASN A 168 -0.42 -2.97 19.83
CA ASN A 168 -1.43 -2.28 20.61
C ASN A 168 -1.47 -0.81 20.24
N LEU A 169 -2.65 -0.30 19.88
CA LEU A 169 -2.90 1.11 19.62
C LEU A 169 -3.54 1.76 20.83
N SER A 170 -3.00 2.89 21.27
CA SER A 170 -3.52 3.67 22.37
C SER A 170 -3.57 5.16 22.04
N TRP A 171 -4.59 5.85 22.56
CA TRP A 171 -4.68 7.30 22.48
C TRP A 171 -4.03 7.91 23.72
N VAL A 172 -3.07 8.79 23.50
CA VAL A 172 -2.24 9.36 24.56
C VAL A 172 -2.17 10.89 24.47
N THR A 173 -1.84 11.51 25.58
CA THR A 173 -1.50 12.93 25.65
C THR A 173 -0.12 13.17 25.01
N GLU A 174 0.28 14.42 24.83
CA GLU A 174 1.64 14.75 24.37
C GLU A 174 2.74 14.18 25.30
N LYS A 175 2.42 13.97 26.58
CA LYS A 175 3.33 13.38 27.57
C LYS A 175 3.34 11.85 27.55
N GLY A 176 2.59 11.21 26.65
CA GLY A 176 2.52 9.75 26.54
C GLY A 176 1.59 9.07 27.57
N THR A 177 0.83 9.83 28.37
CA THR A 177 -0.16 9.25 29.29
C THR A 177 -1.46 8.99 28.56
N GLN A 178 -2.16 7.91 28.91
CA GLN A 178 -3.47 7.59 28.32
C GLN A 178 -4.48 8.71 28.55
N LEU A 179 -5.37 8.92 27.59
CA LEU A 179 -6.49 9.85 27.72
C LEU A 179 -7.52 9.26 28.68
N VAL A 180 -7.71 9.91 29.83
CA VAL A 180 -8.65 9.49 30.89
C VAL A 180 -9.59 10.66 31.18
N ASP A 181 -10.76 10.70 30.52
CA ASP A 181 -11.81 11.68 30.75
C ASP A 181 -13.12 11.06 30.26
N SER A 182 -14.23 11.28 30.96
CA SER A 182 -15.56 10.77 30.60
C SER A 182 -16.07 11.26 29.24
N ARG A 183 -15.49 12.33 28.68
CA ARG A 183 -15.82 12.86 27.36
C ARG A 183 -15.16 12.10 26.21
N TYR A 184 -14.25 11.16 26.51
CA TYR A 184 -13.56 10.33 25.51
C TYR A 184 -14.20 8.95 25.48
N LYS A 185 -14.56 8.50 24.28
CA LYS A 185 -14.90 7.12 24.01
C LYS A 185 -13.81 6.53 23.11
N VAL A 186 -13.07 5.57 23.63
CA VAL A 186 -12.02 4.85 22.88
C VAL A 186 -12.50 3.43 22.64
N GLU A 187 -12.44 3.00 21.39
CA GLU A 187 -12.71 1.64 20.99
C GLU A 187 -11.51 1.13 20.19
N THR A 188 -10.90 0.03 20.64
CA THR A 188 -9.71 -0.56 19.97
C THR A 188 -10.01 -1.98 19.56
N PHE A 189 -9.71 -2.31 18.33
CA PHE A 189 -9.83 -3.64 17.76
C PHE A 189 -8.62 -3.97 16.88
N LEU A 190 -7.82 -4.95 17.31
CA LEU A 190 -6.57 -5.31 16.64
C LEU A 190 -5.68 -4.07 16.39
N CYS A 191 -5.42 -3.77 15.11
CA CYS A 191 -4.60 -2.64 14.67
C CYS A 191 -5.41 -1.44 14.20
N GLN A 192 -6.60 -1.26 14.78
CA GLN A 192 -7.45 -0.08 14.61
C GLN A 192 -7.89 0.44 15.97
N SER A 193 -7.94 1.75 16.13
CA SER A 193 -8.48 2.39 17.31
C SER A 193 -9.23 3.66 16.93
N THR A 194 -10.40 3.85 17.52
CA THR A 194 -11.20 5.06 17.34
C THR A 194 -11.20 5.87 18.61
N LEU A 195 -11.13 7.19 18.47
CA LEU A 195 -11.33 8.15 19.53
C LEU A 195 -12.52 9.03 19.16
N THR A 196 -13.62 8.90 19.90
CA THR A 196 -14.75 9.83 19.81
C THR A 196 -14.68 10.82 20.97
N VAL A 197 -14.74 12.12 20.64
CA VAL A 197 -14.62 13.22 21.62
C VAL A 197 -15.58 14.34 21.29
N THR A 198 -16.24 14.90 22.33
CA THR A 198 -16.96 16.16 22.22
C THR A 198 -16.00 17.30 22.48
N LEU A 199 -15.76 18.12 21.46
CA LEU A 199 -14.77 19.19 21.47
C LEU A 199 -15.19 20.33 22.39
N ARG A 200 -14.22 20.93 23.07
CA ARG A 200 -14.35 22.14 23.87
C ARG A 200 -13.48 23.25 23.28
N GLN A 201 -13.69 24.49 23.69
CA GLN A 201 -12.88 25.63 23.26
C GLN A 201 -11.36 25.41 23.52
N GLU A 202 -11.03 24.74 24.63
CA GLU A 202 -9.66 24.38 25.02
C GLU A 202 -9.01 23.34 24.13
N ASP A 203 -9.76 22.67 23.24
CA ASP A 203 -9.24 21.71 22.29
C ASP A 203 -8.77 22.38 20.98
N ASN A 204 -8.86 23.71 20.88
CA ASN A 204 -8.27 24.42 19.75
C ASN A 204 -6.73 24.24 19.76
N ASN A 205 -6.16 23.87 18.62
CA ASN A 205 -4.76 23.51 18.46
C ASN A 205 -4.29 22.29 19.29
N ARG A 206 -5.23 21.53 19.85
CA ARG A 206 -4.90 20.31 20.59
C ARG A 206 -4.46 19.21 19.65
N LYS A 207 -3.37 18.52 20.03
CA LYS A 207 -2.85 17.32 19.33
C LYS A 207 -3.44 16.07 19.97
N TRP A 208 -4.09 15.26 19.15
CA TRP A 208 -4.58 13.92 19.48
C TRP A 208 -3.58 12.93 18.95
N ARG A 209 -2.90 12.22 19.85
CA ARG A 209 -1.82 11.30 19.48
C ARG A 209 -2.28 9.86 19.61
N CYS A 210 -2.17 9.10 18.53
CA CYS A 210 -2.27 7.66 18.52
C CYS A 210 -0.87 7.06 18.55
N GLN A 211 -0.62 6.14 19.47
CA GLN A 211 0.67 5.51 19.70
C GLN A 211 0.58 4.02 19.44
N LEU A 212 1.54 3.49 18.68
CA LEU A 212 1.73 2.07 18.46
C LEU A 212 2.77 1.53 19.44
N THR A 213 2.39 0.49 20.17
CA THR A 213 3.30 -0.29 21.03
C THR A 213 3.33 -1.72 20.51
N VAL A 214 4.53 -2.29 20.37
CA VAL A 214 4.78 -3.69 20.01
C VAL A 214 5.75 -4.27 21.05
N ASP A 215 5.43 -5.43 21.60
CA ASP A 215 6.22 -6.08 22.64
C ASP A 215 6.58 -5.15 23.82
N SER A 216 5.61 -4.33 24.23
CA SER A 216 5.73 -3.32 25.30
C SER A 216 6.67 -2.16 24.99
N GLU A 217 7.19 -2.05 23.77
CA GLU A 217 8.01 -0.95 23.28
C GLU A 217 7.21 -0.02 22.36
N VAL A 218 7.34 1.28 22.56
CA VAL A 218 6.73 2.28 21.66
C VAL A 218 7.51 2.30 20.36
N LYS A 219 6.88 1.90 19.27
CA LYS A 219 7.51 1.86 17.95
C LYS A 219 7.31 3.16 17.17
N THR A 220 6.12 3.73 17.21
CA THR A 220 5.82 4.99 16.52
C THR A 220 4.55 5.65 17.08
N SER A 221 4.32 6.90 16.69
CA SER A 221 3.07 7.60 16.97
C SER A 221 2.72 8.57 15.86
N HIS A 222 1.42 8.80 15.65
CA HIS A 222 0.92 9.81 14.73
C HIS A 222 -0.02 10.77 15.46
N SER A 223 -0.10 12.03 15.03
CA SER A 223 -0.91 13.05 15.70
C SER A 223 -1.82 13.78 14.71
N TYR A 224 -3.03 14.03 15.14
CA TYR A 224 -3.99 14.91 14.46
C TYR A 224 -4.17 16.18 15.30
N THR A 225 -4.13 17.36 14.66
CA THR A 225 -4.32 18.64 15.34
C THR A 225 -5.73 19.16 15.05
N THR A 226 -6.52 19.40 16.09
CA THR A 226 -7.84 20.04 15.97
C THR A 226 -7.66 21.54 15.75
N ILE A 227 -8.32 22.09 14.72
CA ILE A 227 -8.42 23.54 14.50
C ILE A 227 -9.91 23.88 14.55
N LEU A 228 -10.28 24.67 15.55
CA LEU A 228 -11.66 25.13 15.71
C LEU A 228 -11.90 26.38 14.86
N SER A 229 -13.12 26.50 14.33
CA SER A 229 -13.54 27.71 13.63
C SER A 229 -13.64 28.89 14.62
N ASP A 230 -13.07 30.03 14.27
CA ASP A 230 -13.04 31.26 15.10
C ASP A 230 -14.41 31.95 15.23
N ASN A 231 -15.53 31.26 14.93
CA ASN A 231 -16.84 31.85 14.96
C ASN A 231 -17.66 31.40 16.20
N PRO A 232 -17.42 31.95 17.42
CA PRO A 232 -18.25 31.65 18.58
C PRO A 232 -19.61 32.33 18.41
N GLY A 233 -20.59 31.59 17.84
CA GLY A 233 -22.00 31.93 18.06
C GLY A 233 -22.48 33.30 17.59
N GLY A 234 -21.96 33.84 16.54
CA GLY A 234 -22.56 34.98 15.88
C GLY A 234 -23.78 34.55 15.09
N LYS A 235 -25.00 34.72 15.66
CA LYS A 235 -26.21 34.81 14.84
C LYS A 235 -25.98 35.88 13.78
N ARG A 236 -25.48 35.50 12.62
CA ARG A 236 -25.54 36.37 11.44
C ARG A 236 -27.02 36.52 11.13
N LYS A 237 -27.58 37.69 11.52
CA LYS A 237 -28.80 38.20 10.90
C LYS A 237 -28.52 38.13 9.40
N PRO A 238 -29.41 37.53 8.59
CA PRO A 238 -29.20 37.44 7.19
C PRO A 238 -29.19 38.84 6.59
N THR A 239 -28.01 39.43 6.41
CA THR A 239 -27.86 40.57 5.52
C THR A 239 -27.91 39.96 4.14
N MET A 240 -29.05 40.07 3.50
CA MET A 240 -29.26 39.74 2.10
C MET A 240 -28.37 40.69 1.28
N SER A 241 -27.13 40.24 0.99
CA SER A 241 -26.47 40.63 -0.26
C SER A 241 -27.05 39.73 -1.36
N PRO A 242 -27.37 40.27 -2.53
CA PRO A 242 -27.91 39.45 -3.59
C PRO A 242 -26.81 38.51 -4.10
N THR A 243 -26.77 37.31 -3.55
CA THR A 243 -26.02 36.22 -4.10
C THR A 243 -26.74 35.82 -5.37
N SER A 244 -26.09 36.00 -6.49
CA SER A 244 -26.53 35.42 -7.76
C SER A 244 -26.88 33.94 -7.55
N PRO A 245 -28.00 33.47 -8.10
CA PRO A 245 -28.39 32.07 -7.98
C PRO A 245 -27.29 31.19 -8.58
N PRO A 246 -27.09 29.96 -8.05
CA PRO A 246 -26.16 29.04 -8.67
C PRO A 246 -26.59 28.89 -10.11
N SER A 247 -25.68 29.20 -11.05
CA SER A 247 -25.91 29.09 -12.48
C SER A 247 -26.35 27.65 -12.76
N SER A 248 -27.61 27.48 -13.13
CA SER A 248 -28.07 26.23 -13.72
C SER A 248 -27.09 25.86 -14.85
N PRO A 249 -26.71 24.58 -15.01
CA PRO A 249 -25.79 24.18 -16.06
C PRO A 249 -26.21 24.81 -17.36
N SER A 250 -25.33 25.55 -18.01
CA SER A 250 -25.66 26.27 -19.23
C SER A 250 -26.23 25.27 -20.22
N LYS A 251 -27.25 25.68 -20.99
CA LYS A 251 -27.87 24.80 -22.02
C LYS A 251 -26.79 24.19 -22.94
N ILE A 252 -25.65 24.86 -23.07
CA ILE A 252 -24.51 24.43 -23.85
C ILE A 252 -23.80 23.24 -23.16
N GLU A 253 -23.64 23.26 -21.83
CA GLU A 253 -22.98 22.17 -21.10
C GLU A 253 -23.86 20.90 -21.10
N LEU A 254 -25.17 21.04 -20.96
CA LEU A 254 -26.09 19.93 -21.08
C LEU A 254 -26.09 19.37 -22.51
N ALA A 255 -26.06 20.23 -23.53
CA ALA A 255 -25.98 19.81 -24.94
C ALA A 255 -24.69 19.05 -25.24
N ILE A 256 -23.55 19.48 -24.70
CA ILE A 256 -22.24 18.79 -24.86
C ILE A 256 -22.29 17.41 -24.22
N ARG A 257 -22.79 17.29 -22.98
CA ARG A 257 -22.91 16.00 -22.28
C ARG A 257 -23.84 15.02 -23.04
N LEU A 258 -24.96 15.50 -23.56
CA LEU A 258 -25.89 14.70 -24.39
C LEU A 258 -25.22 14.27 -25.69
N ALA A 259 -24.53 15.17 -26.39
CA ALA A 259 -23.81 14.84 -27.62
C ALA A 259 -22.75 13.76 -27.41
N VAL A 260 -21.93 13.85 -26.35
CA VAL A 260 -20.92 12.82 -25.99
C VAL A 260 -21.61 11.50 -25.70
N PHE A 261 -22.72 11.50 -24.95
CA PHE A 261 -23.46 10.29 -24.61
C PHE A 261 -24.02 9.59 -25.85
N PHE A 262 -24.61 10.35 -26.78
CA PHE A 262 -25.14 9.80 -28.04
C PHE A 262 -24.02 9.29 -28.96
N THR A 263 -22.89 9.96 -29.05
CA THR A 263 -21.76 9.47 -29.87
C THR A 263 -21.20 8.15 -29.35
N LEU A 264 -21.10 7.99 -28.04
CA LEU A 264 -20.63 6.74 -27.42
C LEU A 264 -21.58 5.55 -27.62
N LEU A 265 -22.87 5.79 -27.80
CA LEU A 265 -23.89 4.75 -28.07
C LEU A 265 -24.06 4.45 -29.54
N ILE A 266 -24.12 5.49 -30.40
CA ILE A 266 -24.43 5.33 -31.81
C ILE A 266 -23.27 4.75 -32.62
N ILE A 267 -22.03 5.16 -32.32
CA ILE A 267 -20.87 4.68 -33.08
C ILE A 267 -20.69 3.16 -32.96
N PRO A 268 -20.71 2.53 -31.76
CA PRO A 268 -20.61 1.08 -31.67
C PRO A 268 -21.77 0.35 -32.32
N ALA A 269 -23.00 0.91 -32.24
CA ALA A 269 -24.18 0.33 -32.89
C ALA A 269 -24.08 0.33 -34.43
N LEU A 270 -23.58 1.41 -35.00
CA LEU A 270 -23.34 1.50 -36.45
C LEU A 270 -22.24 0.57 -36.92
N ILE A 271 -21.16 0.45 -36.17
CA ILE A 271 -20.07 -0.49 -36.45
C ILE A 271 -20.58 -1.93 -36.38
N GLY A 272 -21.36 -2.26 -35.35
CA GLY A 272 -21.97 -3.59 -35.19
C GLY A 272 -22.95 -3.91 -36.36
N ALA A 273 -23.80 -2.97 -36.74
CA ALA A 273 -24.71 -3.14 -37.86
C ALA A 273 -23.96 -3.31 -39.21
N HIS A 274 -22.91 -2.52 -39.44
CA HIS A 274 -22.08 -2.64 -40.64
C HIS A 274 -21.35 -4.00 -40.69
N TYR A 275 -20.83 -4.47 -39.56
CA TYR A 275 -20.20 -5.79 -39.47
C TYR A 275 -21.20 -6.92 -39.71
N TYR A 276 -22.44 -6.80 -39.20
CA TYR A 276 -23.50 -7.77 -39.40
C TYR A 276 -23.96 -7.85 -40.86
N ILE A 277 -24.12 -6.71 -41.53
CA ILE A 277 -24.47 -6.65 -42.95
C ILE A 277 -23.36 -7.24 -43.80
N LYS A 278 -22.09 -6.92 -43.52
CA LYS A 278 -20.92 -7.47 -44.23
C LYS A 278 -20.79 -8.99 -44.06
N LYS A 279 -21.13 -9.51 -42.86
CA LYS A 279 -21.14 -10.96 -42.62
C LYS A 279 -22.26 -11.67 -43.38
N ARG A 280 -23.42 -11.06 -43.49
CA ARG A 280 -24.59 -11.60 -44.24
C ARG A 280 -24.39 -11.65 -45.75
N ASN A 281 -23.58 -10.74 -46.29
CA ASN A 281 -23.33 -10.63 -47.74
C ASN A 281 -22.07 -11.36 -48.20
N ARG A 282 -21.46 -12.23 -47.37
CA ARG A 282 -20.39 -13.13 -47.85
C ARG A 282 -21.00 -14.28 -48.66
N PRO A 283 -20.63 -14.46 -49.94
CA PRO A 283 -21.03 -15.62 -50.70
C PRO A 283 -20.43 -16.88 -50.07
N GLN A 284 -21.23 -17.91 -49.90
CA GLN A 284 -20.77 -19.24 -49.52
C GLN A 284 -19.94 -19.78 -50.67
N THR A 285 -18.68 -19.85 -50.51
CA THR A 285 -17.80 -20.69 -51.36
C THR A 285 -17.97 -22.13 -50.88
N GLU A 286 -18.55 -22.89 -51.81
CA GLU A 286 -18.75 -24.33 -51.78
C GLU A 286 -17.43 -25.03 -51.45
N GLN A 287 -17.45 -25.84 -50.42
CA GLN A 287 -16.28 -26.61 -49.93
C GLN A 287 -16.33 -27.98 -50.63
N ASP A 288 -15.70 -28.09 -51.81
CA ASP A 288 -15.37 -29.38 -52.39
C ASP A 288 -14.25 -30.04 -51.56
N SER A 289 -14.60 -31.20 -51.03
CA SER A 289 -13.69 -32.10 -50.29
C SER A 289 -13.13 -33.08 -51.30
N PRO A 290 -11.79 -33.21 -51.46
CA PRO A 290 -11.22 -34.37 -52.14
C PRO A 290 -11.04 -35.52 -51.12
N GLY A 291 -11.69 -36.64 -51.40
CA GLY A 291 -11.52 -37.88 -50.68
C GLY A 291 -10.08 -38.41 -50.78
N VAL A 292 -9.53 -38.77 -49.64
CA VAL A 292 -8.27 -39.53 -49.58
C VAL A 292 -8.62 -41.00 -49.44
N GLU A 293 -8.37 -41.72 -50.49
CA GLU A 293 -8.44 -43.20 -50.60
C GLU A 293 -7.29 -43.82 -49.80
N MET A 294 -7.57 -44.60 -48.82
CA MET A 294 -6.59 -45.35 -48.00
C MET A 294 -6.24 -46.65 -48.70
N GLN A 295 -5.10 -46.74 -49.35
CA GLN A 295 -4.56 -48.02 -49.84
C GLN A 295 -3.85 -48.75 -48.71
N VAL A 296 -4.40 -49.91 -48.34
CA VAL A 296 -3.80 -50.94 -47.51
C VAL A 296 -2.83 -51.72 -48.40
N LEU A 297 -1.56 -51.79 -48.03
CA LEU A 297 -0.58 -52.73 -48.57
C LEU A 297 -0.25 -53.81 -47.51
N THR A 298 -0.41 -54.99 -47.90
CA THR A 298 -0.06 -56.26 -47.27
C THR A 298 1.39 -56.41 -46.85
#